data_787aa32859df9b6149245b4d161e0a33
#
_entry.id   787aa32859df9b6149245b4d161e0a33
#
_cell.length_a   1.000
_cell.length_b   1.000
_cell.length_c   1.000
_cell.angle_alpha   90.00
_cell.angle_beta   90.00
_cell.angle_gamma   90.00
#
_symmetry.space_group_name_H-M   'P 1'
#
loop_
_entity.id
_entity.type
_entity.pdbx_description
1 polymer ?
#
loop_
_entity_poly.entity_id
_entity_poly.type
_entity_poly.pdbx_seq_one_letter_code
_entity_poly.pdbx_strand_id
1 'polypeptide(L)'
;MIKNKKGFTLIELMIVVAIIGILAAVAIPKFANMLEKAREGATKGNIGALKSALSIYYGDNQGEFPEQLDGADFTGANGYIDRIPPVKVKHPASQFGENELTGTETSVTHVDTPNLAWPDDGDGWLYASDGTEKGNIWIYNGQTDTNGTPYADYGYE
;
A
#
# COMPACT_ATOMS: atom_id res chain seq x y z
N MET A 1 12.15 -41.01 -47.73
CA MET A 1 11.19 -41.33 -46.67
C MET A 1 10.47 -40.05 -46.24
N ILE A 2 9.21 -39.87 -46.58
CA ILE A 2 8.42 -38.70 -46.16
C ILE A 2 7.85 -38.99 -44.77
N LYS A 3 8.36 -38.28 -43.76
CA LYS A 3 7.87 -38.36 -42.37
C LYS A 3 6.45 -37.79 -42.33
N ASN A 4 5.45 -38.61 -42.04
CA ASN A 4 4.07 -38.19 -41.84
C ASN A 4 4.02 -37.23 -40.65
N LYS A 5 3.87 -35.94 -40.88
CA LYS A 5 3.62 -34.94 -39.84
C LYS A 5 2.12 -35.02 -39.46
N LYS A 6 1.84 -35.51 -38.27
CA LYS A 6 0.51 -35.45 -37.69
C LYS A 6 0.16 -34.00 -37.43
N GLY A 7 -0.87 -33.46 -38.02
CA GLY A 7 -1.40 -32.14 -37.77
C GLY A 7 -2.42 -32.16 -36.64
N PHE A 8 -2.59 -31.00 -35.95
CA PHE A 8 -3.64 -30.80 -34.94
C PHE A 8 -5.02 -30.70 -35.62
N THR A 9 -6.01 -31.27 -34.99
CA THR A 9 -7.41 -31.12 -35.43
C THR A 9 -8.00 -29.82 -34.88
N LEU A 10 -8.98 -29.25 -35.61
CA LEU A 10 -9.67 -28.05 -35.19
C LEU A 10 -10.41 -28.26 -33.85
N ILE A 11 -10.98 -29.46 -33.65
CA ILE A 11 -11.69 -29.80 -32.42
C ILE A 11 -10.75 -29.88 -31.19
N GLU A 12 -9.54 -30.41 -31.36
CA GLU A 12 -8.51 -30.43 -30.26
C GLU A 12 -8.18 -29.01 -29.84
N LEU A 13 -8.01 -28.07 -30.79
CA LEU A 13 -7.74 -26.68 -30.47
C LEU A 13 -8.92 -26.01 -29.75
N MET A 14 -10.17 -26.27 -30.23
CA MET A 14 -11.37 -25.71 -29.61
C MET A 14 -11.56 -26.16 -28.17
N ILE A 15 -11.31 -27.43 -27.87
CA ILE A 15 -11.44 -27.96 -26.51
C ILE A 15 -10.38 -27.29 -25.59
N VAL A 16 -9.16 -27.14 -26.07
CA VAL A 16 -8.09 -26.51 -25.29
C VAL A 16 -8.41 -25.06 -24.92
N VAL A 17 -8.84 -24.25 -25.91
CA VAL A 17 -9.21 -22.86 -25.63
C VAL A 17 -10.42 -22.72 -24.73
N ALA A 18 -11.40 -23.66 -24.85
CA ALA A 18 -12.56 -23.69 -23.97
C ALA A 18 -12.14 -23.97 -22.49
N ILE A 19 -11.27 -24.95 -22.29
CA ILE A 19 -10.76 -25.28 -20.94
C ILE A 19 -9.96 -24.10 -20.37
N ILE A 20 -9.06 -23.50 -21.14
CA ILE A 20 -8.29 -22.33 -20.72
C ILE A 20 -9.22 -21.16 -20.35
N GLY A 21 -10.28 -20.93 -21.16
CA GLY A 21 -11.26 -19.88 -20.88
C GLY A 21 -11.97 -20.07 -19.54
N ILE A 22 -12.40 -21.29 -19.23
CA ILE A 22 -13.05 -21.61 -17.95
C ILE A 22 -12.08 -21.43 -16.79
N LEU A 23 -10.84 -21.91 -16.91
CA LEU A 23 -9.83 -21.74 -15.86
C LEU A 23 -9.47 -20.27 -15.64
N ALA A 24 -9.31 -19.49 -16.71
CA ALA A 24 -9.02 -18.07 -16.63
C ALA A 24 -10.16 -17.29 -15.94
N ALA A 25 -11.43 -17.60 -16.25
CA ALA A 25 -12.58 -16.94 -15.64
C ALA A 25 -12.61 -17.07 -14.09
N VAL A 26 -12.09 -18.16 -13.54
CA VAL A 26 -12.00 -18.38 -12.08
C VAL A 26 -10.68 -17.83 -11.52
N ALA A 27 -9.59 -17.94 -12.25
CA ALA A 27 -8.26 -17.58 -11.78
C ALA A 27 -8.04 -16.06 -11.70
N ILE A 28 -8.54 -15.31 -12.69
CA ILE A 28 -8.31 -13.85 -12.77
C ILE A 28 -8.84 -13.10 -11.53
N PRO A 29 -10.11 -13.24 -11.12
CA PRO A 29 -10.61 -12.52 -9.93
C PRO A 29 -9.90 -12.94 -8.65
N LYS A 30 -9.53 -14.21 -8.51
CA LYS A 30 -8.79 -14.70 -7.36
C LYS A 30 -7.39 -14.10 -7.29
N PHE A 31 -6.74 -13.96 -8.44
CA PHE A 31 -5.41 -13.36 -8.52
C PHE A 31 -5.44 -11.86 -8.18
N ALA A 32 -6.47 -11.14 -8.63
CA ALA A 32 -6.67 -9.73 -8.28
C ALA A 32 -6.77 -9.53 -6.75
N ASN A 33 -7.59 -10.34 -6.08
CA ASN A 33 -7.72 -10.28 -4.62
C ASN A 33 -6.40 -10.62 -3.88
N MET A 34 -5.61 -11.56 -4.41
CA MET A 34 -4.29 -11.88 -3.83
C MET A 34 -3.30 -10.72 -3.99
N LEU A 35 -3.35 -10.03 -5.13
CA LEU A 35 -2.49 -8.86 -5.36
C LEU A 35 -2.83 -7.72 -4.40
N GLU A 36 -4.12 -7.48 -4.14
CA GLU A 36 -4.56 -6.52 -3.13
C GLU A 36 -4.00 -6.84 -1.74
N LYS A 37 -4.20 -8.07 -1.27
CA LYS A 37 -3.64 -8.53 0.02
C LYS A 37 -2.12 -8.38 0.10
N ALA A 38 -1.41 -8.61 -0.99
CA ALA A 38 0.03 -8.42 -1.04
C ALA A 38 0.43 -6.94 -0.90
N ARG A 39 -0.35 -6.02 -1.48
CA ARG A 39 -0.14 -4.57 -1.35
C ARG A 39 -0.45 -4.07 0.07
N GLU A 40 -1.53 -4.54 0.67
CA GLU A 40 -1.88 -4.28 2.07
C GLU A 40 -0.76 -4.76 3.00
N GLY A 41 -0.26 -5.98 2.81
CA GLY A 41 0.87 -6.52 3.55
C GLY A 41 2.15 -5.71 3.39
N ALA A 42 2.45 -5.24 2.18
CA ALA A 42 3.59 -4.35 1.94
C ALA A 42 3.45 -3.01 2.68
N THR A 43 2.24 -2.44 2.72
CA THR A 43 1.96 -1.20 3.45
C THR A 43 2.10 -1.40 4.96
N LYS A 44 1.63 -2.53 5.52
CA LYS A 44 1.87 -2.89 6.93
C LYS A 44 3.37 -3.00 7.26
N GLY A 45 4.16 -3.55 6.35
CA GLY A 45 5.61 -3.58 6.49
C GLY A 45 6.24 -2.18 6.46
N ASN A 46 5.75 -1.32 5.59
CA ASN A 46 6.24 0.05 5.44
C ASN A 46 5.95 0.92 6.68
N ILE A 47 4.76 0.79 7.29
CA ILE A 47 4.46 1.51 8.54
C ILE A 47 5.35 1.01 9.70
N GLY A 48 5.64 -0.29 9.74
CA GLY A 48 6.58 -0.85 10.71
C GLY A 48 7.99 -0.29 10.55
N ALA A 49 8.48 -0.14 9.32
CA ALA A 49 9.77 0.48 9.04
C ALA A 49 9.83 1.94 9.48
N LEU A 50 8.77 2.73 9.18
CA LEU A 50 8.67 4.13 9.61
C LEU A 50 8.64 4.25 11.14
N LYS A 51 7.84 3.44 11.83
CA LYS A 51 7.78 3.43 13.30
C LYS A 51 9.12 3.04 13.93
N SER A 52 9.85 2.11 13.34
CA SER A 52 11.19 1.73 13.80
C SER A 52 12.18 2.89 13.64
N ALA A 53 12.17 3.57 12.49
CA ALA A 53 13.02 4.74 12.25
C ALA A 53 12.69 5.90 13.22
N LEU A 54 11.38 6.16 13.44
CA LEU A 54 10.92 7.15 14.43
C LEU A 54 11.39 6.82 15.84
N SER A 55 11.36 5.55 16.23
CA SER A 55 11.82 5.13 17.56
C SER A 55 13.31 5.33 17.75
N ILE A 56 14.11 5.11 16.70
CA ILE A 56 15.56 5.36 16.72
C ILE A 56 15.82 6.87 16.80
N TYR A 57 15.15 7.66 15.95
CA TYR A 57 15.25 9.12 15.99
C TYR A 57 14.96 9.67 17.39
N TYR A 58 13.83 9.24 17.98
CA TYR A 58 13.41 9.63 19.33
C TYR A 58 14.48 9.31 20.40
N GLY A 59 15.11 8.14 20.31
CA GLY A 59 16.17 7.73 21.22
C GLY A 59 17.43 8.60 21.09
N ASP A 60 17.80 8.97 19.88
CA ASP A 60 19.01 9.76 19.59
C ASP A 60 18.82 11.25 19.85
N ASN A 61 17.60 11.76 19.75
CA ASN A 61 17.25 13.17 19.91
C ASN A 61 16.60 13.50 21.27
N GLN A 62 17.05 12.86 22.35
CA GLN A 62 16.69 13.16 23.74
C GLN A 62 15.18 13.05 24.04
N GLY A 63 14.45 12.24 23.30
CA GLY A 63 13.01 12.06 23.47
C GLY A 63 12.16 13.03 22.66
N GLU A 64 12.74 13.66 21.64
CA GLU A 64 11.99 14.49 20.69
C GLU A 64 11.73 13.74 19.38
N PHE A 65 10.53 13.88 18.84
CA PHE A 65 10.17 13.38 17.50
C PHE A 65 10.51 14.42 16.43
N PRO A 66 10.76 14.00 15.19
CA PRO A 66 11.03 14.94 14.10
C PRO A 66 9.81 15.84 13.84
N GLU A 67 10.08 17.10 13.47
CA GLU A 67 9.01 18.02 13.08
C GLU A 67 8.38 17.63 11.74
N GLN A 68 9.15 17.02 10.85
CA GLN A 68 8.73 16.58 9.54
C GLN A 68 9.35 15.23 9.18
N LEU A 69 8.53 14.29 8.68
CA LEU A 69 9.03 12.98 8.23
C LEU A 69 9.83 13.06 6.92
N ASP A 70 9.51 14.00 6.06
CA ASP A 70 10.20 14.24 4.79
C ASP A 70 11.34 15.24 4.92
N GLY A 71 11.64 15.70 6.14
CA GLY A 71 12.76 16.57 6.44
C GLY A 71 14.13 15.89 6.29
N ALA A 72 15.15 16.67 5.95
CA ALA A 72 16.52 16.17 5.75
C ALA A 72 17.13 15.54 7.01
N ASP A 73 16.62 15.89 8.19
CA ASP A 73 17.07 15.34 9.48
C ASP A 73 16.56 13.91 9.71
N PHE A 74 15.45 13.53 9.07
CA PHE A 74 14.86 12.21 9.23
C PHE A 74 15.05 11.33 7.98
N THR A 75 15.01 11.90 6.76
CA THR A 75 15.16 11.17 5.50
C THR A 75 16.45 11.50 4.77
N GLY A 76 16.91 10.60 3.90
CA GLY A 76 18.07 10.78 3.03
C GLY A 76 19.31 10.03 3.49
N ALA A 77 20.43 10.27 2.81
CA ALA A 77 21.67 9.50 2.97
C ALA A 77 22.28 9.51 4.39
N ASN A 78 21.99 10.54 5.18
CA ASN A 78 22.45 10.66 6.57
C ASN A 78 21.27 10.58 7.55
N GLY A 79 20.06 10.33 7.08
CA GLY A 79 18.86 10.22 7.89
C GLY A 79 18.64 8.81 8.45
N TYR A 80 17.56 8.64 9.17
CA TYR A 80 17.16 7.38 9.80
C TYR A 80 16.48 6.44 8.82
N ILE A 81 16.00 6.97 7.71
CA ILE A 81 15.45 6.22 6.58
C ILE A 81 15.88 6.87 5.27
N ASP A 82 16.26 6.08 4.28
CA ASP A 82 16.71 6.59 2.99
C ASP A 82 15.64 7.43 2.28
N ARG A 83 14.40 6.98 2.35
CA ARG A 83 13.22 7.67 1.77
C ARG A 83 11.94 7.21 2.45
N ILE A 84 10.91 8.04 2.41
CA ILE A 84 9.58 7.66 2.86
C ILE A 84 9.06 6.51 1.97
N PRO A 85 8.71 5.35 2.53
CA PRO A 85 8.17 4.25 1.74
C PRO A 85 6.75 4.57 1.25
N PRO A 86 6.34 4.06 0.09
CA PRO A 86 5.01 4.34 -0.46
C PRO A 86 3.91 3.60 0.30
N VAL A 87 2.74 4.24 0.40
CA VAL A 87 1.48 3.59 0.74
C VAL A 87 0.97 2.84 -0.48
N LYS A 88 0.58 1.57 -0.32
CA LYS A 88 0.13 0.69 -1.39
C LYS A 88 -1.25 0.09 -1.07
N VAL A 89 -2.20 0.93 -0.75
CA VAL A 89 -3.58 0.52 -0.49
C VAL A 89 -4.52 1.02 -1.60
N LYS A 90 -5.72 0.48 -1.65
CA LYS A 90 -6.75 1.00 -2.55
C LYS A 90 -7.08 2.43 -2.18
N HIS A 91 -7.05 3.29 -3.18
CA HIS A 91 -7.67 4.60 -3.09
C HIS A 91 -9.18 4.48 -3.33
N PRO A 92 -10.03 5.16 -2.57
CA PRO A 92 -11.43 5.28 -2.93
C PRO A 92 -11.52 5.87 -4.35
N ALA A 93 -12.50 5.43 -5.11
CA ALA A 93 -12.80 6.00 -6.42
C ALA A 93 -13.16 7.47 -6.23
N SER A 94 -12.15 8.32 -6.06
CA SER A 94 -12.31 9.75 -6.00
C SER A 94 -12.78 10.22 -7.36
N GLN A 95 -13.45 11.32 -7.43
CA GLN A 95 -14.00 12.12 -8.52
C GLN A 95 -13.56 11.84 -9.98
N PHE A 96 -12.63 10.95 -10.22
CA PHE A 96 -12.06 10.58 -11.54
C PHE A 96 -12.45 9.19 -12.03
N GLY A 97 -13.32 8.45 -11.33
CA GLY A 97 -14.03 7.29 -11.88
C GLY A 97 -13.21 6.03 -12.16
N GLU A 98 -11.98 5.92 -11.75
CA GLU A 98 -11.16 4.72 -11.91
C GLU A 98 -10.58 4.27 -10.56
N ASN A 99 -10.72 2.98 -10.26
CA ASN A 99 -10.04 2.31 -9.14
C ASN A 99 -8.53 2.24 -9.45
N GLU A 100 -7.86 3.38 -9.52
CA GLU A 100 -6.42 3.37 -9.61
C GLU A 100 -5.84 2.92 -8.28
N LEU A 101 -5.12 1.83 -8.35
CA LEU A 101 -4.21 1.38 -7.34
C LEU A 101 -3.02 2.34 -7.33
N THR A 102 -3.16 3.49 -6.69
CA THR A 102 -2.07 4.43 -6.51
C THR A 102 -1.04 3.78 -5.57
N GLY A 103 -0.13 3.05 -6.14
CA GLY A 103 0.88 2.28 -5.42
C GLY A 103 2.19 3.01 -5.18
N THR A 104 2.22 4.33 -5.29
CA THR A 104 3.46 5.12 -5.32
C THR A 104 3.44 6.36 -4.44
N GLU A 105 2.34 6.60 -3.69
CA GLU A 105 2.26 7.83 -2.90
C GLU A 105 3.21 7.80 -1.71
N THR A 106 4.15 8.70 -1.73
CA THR A 106 5.10 8.97 -0.65
C THR A 106 4.80 10.27 0.06
N SER A 107 3.67 10.91 -0.27
CA SER A 107 3.25 12.16 0.34
C SER A 107 3.05 12.01 1.84
N VAL A 108 3.45 13.02 2.59
CA VAL A 108 3.26 13.09 4.04
C VAL A 108 2.45 14.33 4.35
N THR A 109 1.31 14.16 5.01
CA THR A 109 0.53 15.27 5.55
C THR A 109 0.85 15.43 7.02
N HIS A 110 1.35 16.59 7.42
CA HIS A 110 1.66 16.91 8.80
C HIS A 110 0.45 17.57 9.46
N VAL A 111 0.09 17.13 10.67
CA VAL A 111 -1.04 17.65 11.43
C VAL A 111 -0.66 17.87 12.89
N ASP A 112 -1.15 18.93 13.48
CA ASP A 112 -0.92 19.24 14.89
C ASP A 112 -1.80 18.36 15.80
N THR A 113 -3.01 18.08 15.37
CA THR A 113 -3.92 17.13 16.02
C THR A 113 -4.74 16.43 14.95
N PRO A 114 -4.71 15.09 14.90
CA PRO A 114 -5.55 14.38 13.96
C PRO A 114 -7.01 14.63 14.32
N ASN A 115 -7.68 15.44 13.52
CA ASN A 115 -9.14 15.47 13.53
C ASN A 115 -9.58 14.16 12.90
N LEU A 116 -10.12 13.25 13.71
CA LEU A 116 -10.55 11.90 13.35
C LEU A 116 -11.68 11.81 12.30
N ALA A 117 -12.03 12.91 11.67
CA ALA A 117 -12.80 12.87 10.43
C ALA A 117 -11.83 12.57 9.27
N TRP A 118 -11.53 11.29 9.08
CA TRP A 118 -10.72 10.81 7.98
C TRP A 118 -11.37 11.24 6.67
N PRO A 119 -10.72 12.06 5.85
CA PRO A 119 -11.26 12.36 4.53
C PRO A 119 -11.24 11.08 3.69
N ASP A 120 -12.32 10.85 2.97
CA ASP A 120 -12.46 9.70 2.07
C ASP A 120 -11.48 9.72 0.89
N ASP A 121 -10.72 10.81 0.74
CA ASP A 121 -9.90 11.15 -0.43
C ASP A 121 -8.42 11.45 -0.11
N GLY A 122 -7.94 11.11 1.08
CA GLY A 122 -6.54 11.32 1.46
C GLY A 122 -5.60 10.25 0.90
N ASP A 123 -4.38 10.66 0.54
CA ASP A 123 -3.31 9.82 0.02
C ASP A 123 -2.04 9.91 0.85
N GLY A 124 -1.34 8.78 0.99
CA GLY A 124 -0.05 8.72 1.62
C GLY A 124 -0.10 8.55 3.13
N TRP A 125 0.79 9.23 3.82
CA TRP A 125 0.96 9.14 5.27
C TRP A 125 0.41 10.38 5.97
N LEU A 126 -0.21 10.18 7.12
CA LEU A 126 -0.56 11.21 8.06
C LEU A 126 0.39 11.13 9.26
N TYR A 127 1.04 12.22 9.60
CA TYR A 127 2.00 12.28 10.71
C TYR A 127 1.61 13.40 11.69
N ALA A 128 1.54 13.06 12.97
CA ALA A 128 1.33 14.05 14.02
C ALA A 128 2.67 14.70 14.38
N SER A 129 2.83 15.96 13.98
CA SER A 129 4.04 16.75 14.25
C SER A 129 4.02 17.46 15.61
N ASP A 130 2.83 17.61 16.21
CA ASP A 130 2.64 18.29 17.50
C ASP A 130 1.50 17.66 18.32
N GLY A 131 1.26 18.17 19.52
CA GLY A 131 0.17 17.73 20.39
C GLY A 131 0.41 16.42 21.14
N THR A 132 -0.66 15.83 21.66
CA THR A 132 -0.62 14.60 22.47
C THR A 132 -0.30 13.36 21.66
N GLU A 133 -0.51 13.41 20.34
CA GLU A 133 -0.27 12.31 19.40
C GLU A 133 1.04 12.45 18.64
N LYS A 134 1.91 13.42 19.03
CA LYS A 134 3.20 13.68 18.38
C LYS A 134 4.02 12.39 18.20
N GLY A 135 4.50 12.16 17.00
CA GLY A 135 5.25 10.96 16.64
C GLY A 135 4.40 9.80 16.13
N ASN A 136 3.07 9.90 16.20
CA ASN A 136 2.20 8.90 15.61
C ASN A 136 2.09 9.07 14.09
N ILE A 137 1.94 7.93 13.40
CA ILE A 137 1.82 7.88 11.96
C ILE A 137 0.68 6.94 11.56
N TRP A 138 -0.11 7.36 10.61
CA TRP A 138 -1.25 6.61 10.06
C TRP A 138 -1.21 6.61 8.54
N ILE A 139 -2.01 5.73 7.93
CA ILE A 139 -2.33 5.80 6.51
C ILE A 139 -3.46 6.81 6.35
N TYR A 140 -3.22 7.81 5.49
CA TYR A 140 -4.19 8.86 5.19
C TYR A 140 -5.23 8.34 4.19
N ASN A 141 -6.12 7.44 4.66
CA ASN A 141 -7.14 6.81 3.83
C ASN A 141 -8.29 6.28 4.70
N GLY A 142 -9.51 6.71 4.41
CA GLY A 142 -10.73 6.35 5.15
C GLY A 142 -11.33 4.99 4.80
N GLN A 143 -10.69 4.21 3.93
CA GLN A 143 -11.16 2.90 3.49
C GLN A 143 -10.73 1.76 4.41
N THR A 144 -11.25 0.56 4.14
CA THR A 144 -10.90 -0.67 4.83
C THR A 144 -10.14 -1.64 3.91
N ASP A 145 -9.34 -2.48 4.53
CA ASP A 145 -8.65 -3.57 3.84
C ASP A 145 -9.60 -4.70 3.39
N THR A 146 -9.06 -5.71 2.74
CA THR A 146 -9.79 -6.89 2.26
C THR A 146 -10.41 -7.74 3.39
N ASN A 147 -10.06 -7.49 4.65
CA ASN A 147 -10.62 -8.13 5.82
C ASN A 147 -11.61 -7.23 6.57
N GLY A 148 -11.80 -5.99 6.14
CA GLY A 148 -12.66 -5.00 6.77
C GLY A 148 -12.00 -4.16 7.87
N THR A 149 -10.66 -4.23 8.03
CA THR A 149 -9.91 -3.40 8.96
C THR A 149 -9.67 -2.02 8.34
N PRO A 150 -9.99 -0.91 9.05
CA PRO A 150 -9.65 0.43 8.56
C PRO A 150 -8.15 0.58 8.33
N TYR A 151 -7.76 1.19 7.22
CA TYR A 151 -6.33 1.43 6.96
C TYR A 151 -5.69 2.35 8.01
N ALA A 152 -6.47 3.24 8.59
CA ALA A 152 -6.05 4.10 9.69
C ALA A 152 -5.57 3.32 10.93
N ASP A 153 -6.09 2.11 11.16
CA ASP A 153 -5.74 1.28 12.32
C ASP A 153 -4.44 0.48 12.11
N TYR A 154 -3.85 0.52 10.91
CA TYR A 154 -2.63 -0.22 10.61
C TYR A 154 -1.46 0.22 11.50
N GLY A 155 -0.81 -0.77 12.12
CA GLY A 155 0.30 -0.53 13.02
C GLY A 155 -0.10 -0.21 14.48
N TYR A 156 -1.38 -0.28 14.81
CA TYR A 156 -1.93 -0.15 16.17
C TYR A 156 -2.69 -1.41 16.61
N GLU A 157 -2.54 -2.50 15.86
CA GLU A 157 -3.09 -3.84 16.15
C GLU A 157 -2.33 -4.54 17.27
#